data_3ee09b778f92aa74ba5aa2dbe5efa02d
#
_entry.id   3ee09b778f92aa74ba5aa2dbe5efa02d
#
_cell.length_a   1.000
_cell.length_b   1.000
_cell.length_c   1.000
_cell.angle_alpha   90.00
_cell.angle_beta   90.00
_cell.angle_gamma   90.00
#
_symmetry.space_group_name_H-M   'P 1'
#
loop_
_entity.id
_entity.type
_entity.pdbx_description
1 polymer ?
#
loop_
_entity_poly.entity_id
_entity_poly.type
_entity_poly.pdbx_seq_one_letter_code
_entity_poly.pdbx_strand_id
1 'polypeptide(L)'
;MVVTLEEMKNYLRVDFDDDDALLAGLIGAAQKLCMDVARTEGEADFAAEENARVAVMYAVAYLYEHREEADHNALTLTLRALLFGIRKEGF
;
A
#
# COMPACT_ATOMS: atom_id res chain seq x y z
N MET A 1 1.96 -2.16 -11.14
CA MET A 1 1.65 -2.31 -9.70
C MET A 1 2.74 -3.09 -9.01
N VAL A 2 3.20 -2.63 -7.87
CA VAL A 2 4.26 -3.32 -7.12
C VAL A 2 3.74 -4.57 -6.41
N VAL A 3 2.42 -4.67 -6.22
CA VAL A 3 1.78 -5.81 -5.57
C VAL A 3 0.64 -6.29 -6.44
N THR A 4 0.54 -7.59 -6.66
CA THR A 4 -0.54 -8.17 -7.45
C THR A 4 -1.72 -8.56 -6.57
N LEU A 5 -2.88 -8.72 -7.21
CA LEU A 5 -4.08 -9.20 -6.52
C LEU A 5 -3.83 -10.56 -5.86
N GLU A 6 -3.18 -11.46 -6.58
CA GLU A 6 -2.89 -12.79 -6.09
C GLU A 6 -2.00 -12.75 -4.84
N GLU A 7 -0.96 -11.90 -4.86
CA GLU A 7 -0.10 -11.74 -3.70
C GLU A 7 -0.87 -11.23 -2.48
N MET A 8 -1.76 -10.28 -2.68
CA MET A 8 -2.56 -9.76 -1.58
C MET A 8 -3.54 -10.79 -1.04
N LYS A 9 -4.16 -11.57 -1.93
CA LYS A 9 -5.06 -12.64 -1.48
C LYS A 9 -4.31 -13.66 -0.63
N ASN A 10 -3.10 -14.02 -1.04
CA ASN A 10 -2.27 -14.93 -0.26
C ASN A 10 -1.89 -14.32 1.09
N TYR A 11 -1.50 -13.06 1.09
CA TYR A 11 -1.11 -12.37 2.32
C TYR A 11 -2.26 -12.28 3.32
N LEU A 12 -3.46 -11.99 2.82
CA LEU A 12 -4.66 -11.84 3.65
C LEU A 12 -5.37 -13.18 3.91
N ARG A 13 -4.90 -14.25 3.27
CA ARG A 13 -5.51 -15.58 3.38
C ARG A 13 -6.96 -15.59 2.90
N VAL A 14 -7.21 -14.90 1.79
CA VAL A 14 -8.51 -14.85 1.15
C VAL A 14 -8.54 -15.87 0.02
N ASP A 15 -9.39 -16.87 0.15
CA ASP A 15 -9.48 -17.98 -0.81
C ASP A 15 -10.63 -17.83 -1.80
N PHE A 16 -11.53 -16.90 -1.55
CA PHE A 16 -12.70 -16.68 -2.41
C PHE A 16 -12.50 -15.47 -3.31
N ASP A 17 -13.33 -15.36 -4.33
CA ASP A 17 -13.18 -14.30 -5.34
C ASP A 17 -14.17 -13.15 -5.17
N ASP A 18 -15.00 -13.18 -4.15
CA ASP A 18 -16.04 -12.18 -3.93
C ASP A 18 -15.50 -10.76 -3.76
N ASP A 19 -14.31 -10.64 -3.18
CA ASP A 19 -13.69 -9.34 -2.91
C ASP A 19 -12.61 -8.96 -3.91
N ASP A 20 -12.48 -9.68 -5.04
CA ASP A 20 -11.40 -9.42 -6.00
C ASP A 20 -11.43 -7.98 -6.52
N ALA A 21 -12.61 -7.48 -6.91
CA ALA A 21 -12.71 -6.12 -7.42
C ALA A 21 -12.38 -5.10 -6.34
N LEU A 22 -12.84 -5.32 -5.11
CA LEU A 22 -12.53 -4.47 -3.98
C LEU A 22 -11.02 -4.44 -3.72
N LEU A 23 -10.41 -5.62 -3.65
CA LEU A 23 -8.96 -5.71 -3.40
C LEU A 23 -8.15 -5.06 -4.50
N ALA A 24 -8.52 -5.25 -5.76
CA ALA A 24 -7.83 -4.60 -6.87
C ALA A 24 -7.87 -3.07 -6.73
N GLY A 25 -9.04 -2.54 -6.37
CA GLY A 25 -9.17 -1.10 -6.12
C GLY A 25 -8.34 -0.63 -4.94
N LEU A 26 -8.30 -1.41 -3.86
CA LEU A 26 -7.50 -1.06 -2.69
C LEU A 26 -5.99 -1.09 -2.99
N ILE A 27 -5.55 -2.03 -3.82
CA ILE A 27 -4.14 -2.08 -4.22
C ILE A 27 -3.75 -0.79 -4.95
N GLY A 28 -4.58 -0.36 -5.89
CA GLY A 28 -4.32 0.88 -6.62
C GLY A 28 -4.29 2.10 -5.71
N ALA A 29 -5.27 2.21 -4.82
CA ALA A 29 -5.35 3.32 -3.87
C ALA A 29 -4.18 3.29 -2.88
N ALA A 30 -3.84 2.12 -2.38
CA ALA A 30 -2.74 1.97 -1.42
C ALA A 30 -1.39 2.32 -2.07
N GLN A 31 -1.17 1.89 -3.31
CA GLN A 31 0.06 2.23 -4.01
C GLN A 31 0.19 3.74 -4.20
N LYS A 32 -0.89 4.39 -4.61
CA LYS A 32 -0.86 5.84 -4.78
C LYS A 32 -0.57 6.55 -3.45
N LEU A 33 -1.22 6.11 -2.39
CA LEU A 33 -0.99 6.68 -1.06
C LEU A 33 0.49 6.52 -0.64
N CYS A 34 1.05 5.33 -0.84
CA CYS A 34 2.45 5.08 -0.50
C CYS A 34 3.40 5.93 -1.34
N MET A 35 3.12 6.09 -2.63
CA MET A 35 3.93 6.94 -3.48
C MET A 35 3.88 8.40 -3.04
N ASP A 36 2.71 8.87 -2.64
CA ASP A 36 2.55 10.22 -2.12
C ASP A 36 3.33 10.41 -0.82
N VAL A 37 3.27 9.45 0.08
CA VAL A 37 4.01 9.51 1.34
C VAL A 37 5.52 9.47 1.07
N ALA A 38 5.96 8.64 0.15
CA ALA A 38 7.38 8.52 -0.21
C ALA A 38 7.87 9.67 -1.08
N ARG A 39 6.95 10.48 -1.61
CA ARG A 39 7.25 11.58 -2.53
C ARG A 39 7.93 11.11 -3.81
N THR A 40 7.51 9.96 -4.31
CA THR A 40 7.97 9.46 -5.60
C THR A 40 6.88 9.72 -6.64
N GLU A 41 7.29 10.12 -7.85
CA GLU A 41 6.34 10.42 -8.91
C GLU A 41 6.18 9.26 -9.87
N GLY A 42 7.24 8.49 -10.08
CA GLY A 42 7.22 7.38 -11.01
C GLY A 42 7.05 6.03 -10.31
N GLU A 43 6.19 5.18 -10.87
CA GLU A 43 6.01 3.84 -10.33
C GLU A 43 7.29 3.04 -10.37
N ALA A 44 8.11 3.22 -11.43
CA ALA A 44 9.36 2.49 -11.56
C ALA A 44 10.34 2.82 -10.42
N ASP A 45 10.45 4.10 -10.07
CA ASP A 45 11.32 4.52 -8.98
C ASP A 45 10.83 3.96 -7.65
N PHE A 46 9.51 4.01 -7.44
CA PHE A 46 8.91 3.48 -6.22
C PHE A 46 9.10 1.97 -6.14
N ALA A 47 8.86 1.26 -7.23
CA ALA A 47 8.94 -0.20 -7.25
C ALA A 47 10.36 -0.72 -7.02
N ALA A 48 11.38 0.10 -7.30
CA ALA A 48 12.77 -0.29 -7.09
C ALA A 48 13.18 -0.33 -5.62
N GLU A 49 12.37 0.26 -4.72
CA GLU A 49 12.71 0.33 -3.32
C GLU A 49 12.24 -0.91 -2.56
N GLU A 50 13.09 -1.40 -1.66
CA GLU A 50 12.80 -2.64 -0.92
C GLU A 50 11.53 -2.54 -0.09
N ASN A 51 11.31 -1.41 0.55
CA ASN A 51 10.19 -1.25 1.47
C ASN A 51 8.88 -0.89 0.78
N ALA A 52 8.92 -0.58 -0.53
CA ALA A 52 7.72 -0.17 -1.25
C ALA A 52 6.66 -1.26 -1.23
N ARG A 53 7.05 -2.48 -1.53
CA ARG A 53 6.13 -3.60 -1.57
C ARG A 53 5.50 -3.86 -0.21
N VAL A 54 6.31 -3.87 0.85
CA VAL A 54 5.83 -4.09 2.22
C VAL A 54 4.86 -2.98 2.61
N ALA A 55 5.18 -1.73 2.30
CA ALA A 55 4.32 -0.60 2.63
C ALA A 55 2.97 -0.70 1.93
N VAL A 56 2.96 -1.06 0.64
CA VAL A 56 1.71 -1.21 -0.10
C VAL A 56 0.88 -2.36 0.48
N MET A 57 1.51 -3.50 0.77
CA MET A 57 0.81 -4.63 1.37
C MET A 57 0.20 -4.26 2.72
N TYR A 58 0.95 -3.55 3.55
CA TYR A 58 0.45 -3.08 4.84
C TYR A 58 -0.77 -2.16 4.65
N ALA A 59 -0.67 -1.22 3.72
CA ALA A 59 -1.74 -0.27 3.47
C ALA A 59 -3.01 -0.98 2.97
N VAL A 60 -2.86 -1.94 2.05
CA VAL A 60 -4.01 -2.72 1.56
C VAL A 60 -4.66 -3.49 2.70
N ALA A 61 -3.86 -4.17 3.50
CA ALA A 61 -4.37 -4.95 4.62
C ALA A 61 -5.12 -4.06 5.61
N TYR A 62 -4.55 -2.91 5.94
CA TYR A 62 -5.19 -1.97 6.84
C TYR A 62 -6.54 -1.50 6.28
N LEU A 63 -6.56 -1.07 5.03
CA LEU A 63 -7.78 -0.56 4.41
C LEU A 63 -8.83 -1.67 4.27
N TYR A 64 -8.40 -2.88 3.97
CA TYR A 64 -9.32 -4.01 3.84
C TYR A 64 -9.96 -4.37 5.18
N GLU A 65 -9.18 -4.38 6.25
CA GLU A 65 -9.64 -4.76 7.58
C GLU A 65 -10.43 -3.65 8.28
N HIS A 66 -10.20 -2.39 7.89
CA HIS A 66 -10.82 -1.23 8.53
C HIS A 66 -11.68 -0.42 7.56
N ARG A 67 -12.41 -1.13 6.68
CA ARG A 67 -13.20 -0.47 5.62
C ARG A 67 -14.17 0.57 6.15
N GLU A 68 -14.73 0.34 7.32
CA GLU A 68 -15.74 1.22 7.89
C GLU A 68 -15.16 2.27 8.83
N GLU A 69 -13.99 2.01 9.37
CA GLU A 69 -13.41 2.84 10.44
C GLU A 69 -11.95 3.20 10.18
N ALA A 70 -11.55 3.29 8.91
CA ALA A 70 -10.16 3.57 8.58
C ALA A 70 -9.70 4.90 9.18
N ASP A 71 -8.59 4.86 9.91
CA ASP A 71 -7.93 6.06 10.43
C ASP A 71 -6.76 6.39 9.50
N HIS A 72 -7.00 7.30 8.56
CA HIS A 72 -6.00 7.66 7.57
C HIS A 72 -4.78 8.36 8.17
N ASN A 73 -4.95 9.07 9.30
CA ASN A 73 -3.81 9.69 9.98
C ASN A 73 -2.89 8.64 10.57
N ALA A 74 -3.45 7.65 11.27
CA ALA A 74 -2.65 6.57 11.83
C ALA A 74 -1.96 5.77 10.74
N LEU A 75 -2.67 5.47 9.66
CA LEU A 75 -2.09 4.76 8.53
C LEU A 75 -0.95 5.56 7.91
N THR A 76 -1.15 6.84 7.66
CA THR A 76 -0.13 7.70 7.07
C THR A 76 1.13 7.75 7.93
N LEU A 77 0.98 7.87 9.25
CA LEU A 77 2.13 7.87 10.15
C LEU A 77 2.92 6.57 10.08
N THR A 78 2.20 5.44 10.01
CA THR A 78 2.85 4.14 9.88
C THR A 78 3.57 4.01 8.55
N LEU A 79 2.95 4.47 7.46
CA LEU A 79 3.57 4.43 6.14
C LEU A 79 4.80 5.32 6.08
N ARG A 80 4.78 6.47 6.74
CA ARG A 80 5.98 7.32 6.83
C ARG A 80 7.12 6.57 7.49
N ALA A 81 6.85 5.85 8.55
CA ALA A 81 7.87 5.07 9.23
C ALA A 81 8.45 3.98 8.33
N LEU A 82 7.57 3.26 7.60
CA LEU A 82 8.00 2.21 6.70
C LEU A 82 8.77 2.73 5.50
N LEU A 83 8.41 3.92 5.02
CA LEU A 83 8.95 4.50 3.80
C LEU A 83 10.04 5.56 4.08
N PHE A 84 10.44 5.70 5.32
CA PHE A 84 11.40 6.74 5.70
C PHE A 84 12.69 6.68 4.87
N GLY A 85 13.20 5.48 4.62
CA GLY A 85 14.45 5.31 3.91
C GLY A 85 14.39 5.64 2.42
N ILE A 86 13.18 5.70 1.83
CA ILE A 86 13.01 5.96 0.40
C ILE A 86 12.37 7.31 0.12
N ARG A 87 11.89 7.97 1.17
CA ARG A 87 11.22 9.26 1.01
C ARG A 87 12.21 10.31 0.51
N LYS A 88 11.81 10.99 -0.56
CA LYS A 88 12.63 12.08 -1.11
C LYS A 88 12.41 13.33 -0.28
N GLU A 89 13.46 13.77 0.36
CA GLU A 89 13.38 14.91 1.26
C GLU A 89 13.36 16.23 0.48
N GLY A 90 12.44 17.09 0.85
CA GLY A 90 12.32 18.40 0.25
C GLY A 90 12.91 19.51 1.09
N PHE A 91 13.64 19.12 2.09
CA PHE A 91 14.28 20.11 2.97
C PHE A 91 15.77 20.16 2.79
#